data_9da79714000a6621a8be788362c8ead0
#
_entry.id   9da79714000a6621a8be788362c8ead0
#
_cell.length_a   1.000
_cell.length_b   1.000
_cell.length_c   1.000
_cell.angle_alpha   90.00
_cell.angle_beta   90.00
_cell.angle_gamma   90.00
#
_symmetry.space_group_name_H-M   'P 1'
#
loop_
_entity.id
_entity.type
_entity.pdbx_description
1 polymer ?
#
loop_
_entity_poly.entity_id
_entity_poly.type
_entity_poly.pdbx_seq_one_letter_code
_entity_poly.pdbx_strand_id
1 'polypeptide(L)'
;FIGIRKDIGQVKFPNKTNDPNNYVTCSDAISDLPSLENTLGEEVQNYSSNPKTEYQKLMRKNANKIYNHIATNDITFFTSSVPDGGNYKDLPNGVGTSRKFNEAWTRYNSKKPSKTIDTGHRNHFHYKYNRIPTVRENARLQSFPDNFIFIGNKTQQYRQVGNAVPPLLSYNVAKEILRII
;
A
#
# COMPACT_ATOMS: atom_id res chain seq x y z
N PHE A 1 2.87 19.72 4.53
CA PHE A 1 3.55 21.01 4.73
C PHE A 1 5.03 20.86 4.44
N ILE A 2 5.64 21.84 3.76
CA ILE A 2 7.08 21.93 3.57
C ILE A 2 7.53 23.22 4.27
N GLY A 3 8.47 23.09 5.21
CA GLY A 3 9.04 24.23 5.95
C GLY A 3 10.53 24.36 5.64
N ILE A 4 10.99 25.59 5.42
CA ILE A 4 12.40 25.92 5.24
C ILE A 4 12.74 27.17 6.02
N ARG A 5 13.99 27.31 6.42
CA ARG A 5 14.47 28.52 7.12
C ARG A 5 14.37 29.74 6.18
N LYS A 6 13.86 30.86 6.72
CA LYS A 6 13.53 32.04 5.92
C LYS A 6 14.68 32.64 5.09
N ASP A 7 15.91 32.53 5.60
CA ASP A 7 17.12 33.06 4.94
C ASP A 7 17.60 32.19 3.77
N ILE A 8 17.11 30.94 3.64
CA ILE A 8 17.41 30.08 2.49
C ILE A 8 16.49 30.37 1.30
N GLY A 9 15.27 30.87 1.55
CA GLY A 9 14.33 31.25 0.50
C GLY A 9 12.98 30.54 0.61
N GLN A 10 12.33 30.31 -0.55
CA GLN A 10 11.04 29.63 -0.64
C GLN A 10 11.16 28.38 -1.49
N VAL A 11 10.65 27.25 -0.97
CA VAL A 11 10.55 26.01 -1.72
C VAL A 11 9.19 25.96 -2.45
N LYS A 12 9.21 25.56 -3.72
CA LYS A 12 8.00 25.29 -4.49
C LYS A 12 7.51 23.87 -4.24
N PHE A 13 6.19 23.67 -4.32
CA PHE A 13 5.67 22.31 -4.34
C PHE A 13 6.11 21.60 -5.62
N PRO A 14 6.40 20.29 -5.55
CA PRO A 14 6.73 19.52 -6.74
C PRO A 14 5.57 19.51 -7.74
N ASN A 15 5.90 19.54 -9.02
CA ASN A 15 4.90 19.37 -10.07
C ASN A 15 4.25 17.99 -9.98
N LYS A 16 2.97 17.92 -10.40
CA LYS A 16 2.28 16.63 -10.53
C LYS A 16 3.03 15.75 -11.54
N THR A 17 3.35 14.53 -11.14
CA THR A 17 4.09 13.57 -11.97
C THR A 17 3.19 12.55 -12.66
N ASN A 18 1.93 12.44 -12.23
CA ASN A 18 0.96 11.51 -12.78
C ASN A 18 -0.17 12.25 -13.49
N ASP A 19 -0.61 11.69 -14.61
CA ASP A 19 -1.86 12.09 -15.25
C ASP A 19 -3.04 11.66 -14.34
N PRO A 20 -3.99 12.56 -14.04
CA PRO A 20 -5.21 12.22 -13.30
C PRO A 20 -6.01 11.06 -13.89
N ASN A 21 -5.90 10.82 -15.17
CA ASN A 21 -6.57 9.72 -15.88
C ASN A 21 -5.75 8.42 -15.92
N ASN A 22 -4.52 8.43 -15.42
CA ASN A 22 -3.59 7.29 -15.49
C ASN A 22 -2.82 7.11 -14.16
N TYR A 23 -3.55 7.03 -13.06
CA TYR A 23 -2.95 6.70 -11.77
C TYR A 23 -2.58 5.21 -11.69
N VAL A 24 -1.51 4.91 -10.95
CA VAL A 24 -1.18 3.53 -10.56
C VAL A 24 -2.31 2.99 -9.67
N THR A 25 -2.97 1.95 -10.14
CA THR A 25 -4.07 1.30 -9.42
C THR A 25 -3.55 0.28 -8.40
N CYS A 26 -4.41 -0.20 -7.51
CA CYS A 26 -4.04 -1.28 -6.60
C CYS A 26 -3.60 -2.54 -7.38
N SER A 27 -4.30 -2.88 -8.45
CA SER A 27 -3.91 -4.00 -9.32
C SER A 27 -2.54 -3.78 -9.96
N ASP A 28 -2.27 -2.58 -10.48
CA ASP A 28 -0.98 -2.26 -11.09
C ASP A 28 0.18 -2.36 -10.10
N ALA A 29 -0.08 -2.05 -8.83
CA ALA A 29 0.95 -2.03 -7.81
C ALA A 29 1.34 -3.43 -7.30
N ILE A 30 0.35 -4.33 -7.09
CA ILE A 30 0.57 -5.56 -6.30
C ILE A 30 0.14 -6.86 -6.98
N SER A 31 -0.35 -6.83 -8.24
CA SER A 31 -0.87 -8.05 -8.91
C SER A 31 0.18 -9.09 -9.29
N ASP A 32 1.46 -8.78 -9.17
CA ASP A 32 2.58 -9.69 -9.45
C ASP A 32 3.14 -10.37 -8.19
N LEU A 33 2.65 -9.99 -7.01
CA LEU A 33 3.00 -10.64 -5.76
C LEU A 33 2.23 -11.97 -5.61
N PRO A 34 2.79 -12.99 -4.94
CA PRO A 34 2.11 -14.26 -4.68
C PRO A 34 0.74 -14.07 -4.02
N SER A 35 -0.24 -14.91 -4.38
CA SER A 35 -1.63 -14.77 -3.89
C SER A 35 -1.79 -15.06 -2.40
N LEU A 36 -1.01 -15.99 -1.88
CA LEU A 36 -1.09 -16.51 -0.50
C LEU A 36 -2.48 -17.12 -0.15
N GLU A 37 -3.22 -17.62 -1.15
CA GLU A 37 -4.54 -18.25 -0.92
C GLU A 37 -4.42 -19.65 -0.29
N ASN A 38 -3.35 -20.38 -0.62
CA ASN A 38 -3.12 -21.74 -0.14
C ASN A 38 -1.94 -21.85 0.83
N THR A 39 -1.34 -20.74 1.22
CA THR A 39 -0.21 -20.65 2.14
C THR A 39 -0.17 -19.30 2.83
N LEU A 40 0.41 -19.25 3.99
CA LEU A 40 0.64 -17.96 4.67
C LEU A 40 1.82 -17.18 4.06
N GLY A 41 2.62 -17.80 3.22
CA GLY A 41 3.87 -17.24 2.73
C GLY A 41 5.01 -17.35 3.74
N GLU A 42 6.14 -16.76 3.39
CA GLU A 42 7.37 -16.77 4.19
C GLU A 42 7.90 -15.33 4.32
N GLU A 43 8.70 -15.08 5.36
CA GLU A 43 9.30 -13.76 5.57
C GLU A 43 10.20 -13.33 4.40
N VAL A 44 10.86 -14.32 3.77
CA VAL A 44 11.67 -14.13 2.56
C VAL A 44 11.27 -15.18 1.53
N GLN A 45 10.78 -14.74 0.38
CA GLN A 45 10.35 -15.67 -0.66
C GLN A 45 10.72 -15.19 -2.07
N ASN A 46 10.60 -16.09 -3.05
CA ASN A 46 10.83 -15.78 -4.46
C ASN A 46 9.62 -15.10 -5.09
N TYR A 47 9.84 -14.34 -6.15
CA TYR A 47 8.77 -13.93 -7.05
C TYR A 47 8.21 -15.14 -7.79
N SER A 48 6.89 -15.23 -7.90
CA SER A 48 6.19 -16.30 -8.63
C SER A 48 5.88 -15.93 -10.08
N SER A 49 6.03 -14.66 -10.45
CA SER A 49 5.75 -14.16 -11.80
C SER A 49 6.64 -12.96 -12.15
N ASN A 50 6.74 -12.64 -13.44
CA ASN A 50 7.39 -11.43 -13.92
C ASN A 50 6.55 -10.18 -13.59
N PRO A 51 7.19 -9.00 -13.47
CA PRO A 51 6.46 -7.75 -13.30
C PRO A 51 5.62 -7.46 -14.56
N LYS A 52 4.38 -7.02 -14.37
CA LYS A 52 3.39 -6.78 -15.43
C LYS A 52 3.28 -5.31 -15.81
N THR A 53 3.69 -4.40 -14.93
CA THR A 53 3.59 -2.95 -15.12
C THR A 53 4.94 -2.28 -14.90
N GLU A 54 5.10 -1.06 -15.43
CA GLU A 54 6.32 -0.27 -15.19
C GLU A 54 6.49 0.06 -13.70
N TYR A 55 5.38 0.24 -12.97
CA TYR A 55 5.44 0.44 -11.53
C TYR A 55 6.01 -0.79 -10.80
N GLN A 56 5.57 -2.00 -11.14
CA GLN A 56 6.12 -3.23 -10.57
C GLN A 56 7.61 -3.41 -10.91
N LYS A 57 8.02 -3.08 -12.14
CA LYS A 57 9.44 -3.07 -12.53
C LYS A 57 10.25 -2.11 -11.67
N LEU A 58 9.71 -0.90 -11.45
CA LEU A 58 10.33 0.10 -10.58
C LEU A 58 10.47 -0.40 -9.14
N MET A 59 9.43 -0.99 -8.58
CA MET A 59 9.44 -1.53 -7.21
C MET A 59 10.44 -2.68 -7.04
N ARG A 60 10.61 -3.51 -8.07
CA ARG A 60 11.56 -4.64 -8.08
C ARG A 60 13.00 -4.25 -8.41
N LYS A 61 13.25 -3.01 -8.77
CA LYS A 61 14.62 -2.56 -9.10
C LYS A 61 15.55 -2.87 -7.93
N ASN A 62 16.64 -3.60 -8.21
CA ASN A 62 17.62 -4.06 -7.20
C ASN A 62 17.04 -5.01 -6.13
N ALA A 63 15.92 -5.68 -6.40
CA ALA A 63 15.35 -6.70 -5.52
C ALA A 63 15.26 -8.04 -6.25
N ASN A 64 15.82 -9.09 -5.66
CA ASN A 64 15.76 -10.47 -6.16
C ASN A 64 14.88 -11.38 -5.30
N LYS A 65 14.37 -10.87 -4.19
CA LYS A 65 13.49 -11.54 -3.23
C LYS A 65 12.36 -10.63 -2.79
N ILE A 66 11.29 -11.23 -2.27
CA ILE A 66 10.19 -10.55 -1.60
C ILE A 66 10.38 -10.71 -0.10
N TYR A 67 10.32 -9.62 0.64
CA TYR A 67 10.37 -9.58 2.11
C TYR A 67 9.03 -9.08 2.67
N ASN A 68 8.68 -9.50 3.87
CA ASN A 68 7.50 -9.05 4.61
C ASN A 68 6.17 -9.37 3.89
N HIS A 69 6.12 -10.46 3.11
CA HIS A 69 4.93 -10.88 2.39
C HIS A 69 4.31 -12.13 3.02
N ILE A 70 3.86 -12.00 4.27
CA ILE A 70 3.18 -13.04 5.03
C ILE A 70 1.74 -12.62 5.28
N ALA A 71 0.79 -13.48 4.93
CA ALA A 71 -0.62 -13.31 5.27
C ALA A 71 -0.85 -13.47 6.78
N THR A 72 -1.92 -12.88 7.27
CA THR A 72 -2.43 -13.13 8.63
C THR A 72 -3.55 -14.16 8.56
N ASN A 73 -3.70 -14.98 9.61
CA ASN A 73 -4.82 -15.94 9.73
C ASN A 73 -6.16 -15.26 10.03
N ASP A 74 -6.21 -13.94 10.13
CA ASP A 74 -7.43 -13.17 10.35
C ASP A 74 -8.33 -13.15 9.10
N ILE A 75 -8.76 -14.33 8.65
CA ILE A 75 -9.80 -14.46 7.63
C ILE A 75 -11.12 -14.21 8.36
N THR A 76 -11.62 -12.99 8.24
CA THR A 76 -12.96 -12.70 8.74
C THR A 76 -13.97 -13.16 7.69
N PHE A 77 -15.04 -13.82 8.11
CA PHE A 77 -16.20 -14.21 7.30
C PHE A 77 -16.70 -13.06 6.40
N PHE A 78 -16.49 -11.83 6.80
CA PHE A 78 -16.95 -10.63 6.11
C PHE A 78 -16.10 -10.22 4.91
N THR A 79 -14.86 -10.70 4.79
CA THR A 79 -14.00 -10.29 3.66
C THR A 79 -14.56 -10.72 2.31
N SER A 80 -15.17 -11.91 2.22
CA SER A 80 -15.73 -12.42 0.96
C SER A 80 -16.97 -11.67 0.46
N SER A 81 -17.69 -11.00 1.38
CA SER A 81 -18.95 -10.32 1.07
C SER A 81 -18.78 -8.85 0.70
N VAL A 82 -17.60 -8.26 0.92
CA VAL A 82 -17.34 -6.87 0.53
C VAL A 82 -16.90 -6.81 -0.94
N PRO A 83 -17.63 -6.10 -1.82
CA PRO A 83 -17.29 -6.01 -3.23
C PRO A 83 -16.01 -5.20 -3.49
N ASP A 84 -15.46 -5.27 -4.71
CA ASP A 84 -14.28 -4.50 -5.14
C ASP A 84 -14.52 -3.00 -4.94
N GLY A 85 -13.71 -2.37 -4.10
CA GLY A 85 -13.84 -0.96 -3.72
C GLY A 85 -14.96 -0.65 -2.73
N GLY A 86 -15.70 -1.65 -2.27
CA GLY A 86 -16.76 -1.51 -1.27
C GLY A 86 -16.25 -1.47 0.17
N ASN A 87 -17.18 -1.36 1.12
CA ASN A 87 -16.88 -1.39 2.55
C ASN A 87 -18.03 -2.04 3.36
N TYR A 88 -18.00 -1.93 4.68
CA TYR A 88 -19.01 -2.51 5.56
C TYR A 88 -20.46 -2.10 5.24
N LYS A 89 -20.68 -0.95 4.59
CA LYS A 89 -22.03 -0.47 4.22
C LYS A 89 -22.66 -1.29 3.11
N ASP A 90 -21.84 -2.01 2.35
CA ASP A 90 -22.28 -2.90 1.26
C ASP A 90 -22.63 -4.31 1.77
N LEU A 91 -22.46 -4.57 3.08
CA LEU A 91 -22.79 -5.84 3.68
C LEU A 91 -24.30 -5.95 3.95
N PRO A 92 -24.90 -7.14 3.74
CA PRO A 92 -26.33 -7.34 3.95
C PRO A 92 -26.73 -7.25 5.44
N ASN A 93 -28.00 -7.02 5.70
CA ASN A 93 -28.62 -7.11 7.02
C ASN A 93 -28.02 -6.20 8.11
N GLY A 94 -27.47 -5.05 7.74
CA GLY A 94 -26.93 -4.10 8.69
C GLY A 94 -25.64 -4.55 9.41
N VAL A 95 -24.98 -5.58 8.90
CA VAL A 95 -23.70 -6.05 9.41
C VAL A 95 -22.68 -4.91 9.37
N GLY A 96 -22.03 -4.64 10.48
CA GLY A 96 -21.02 -3.58 10.58
C GLY A 96 -21.58 -2.17 10.83
N THR A 97 -22.88 -1.96 10.93
CA THR A 97 -23.50 -0.64 11.19
C THR A 97 -23.05 0.01 12.50
N SER A 98 -22.58 -0.77 13.47
CA SER A 98 -21.95 -0.27 14.70
C SER A 98 -20.57 0.37 14.47
N ARG A 99 -20.00 0.24 13.28
CA ARG A 99 -18.71 0.83 12.91
C ARG A 99 -18.87 2.33 12.69
N LYS A 100 -18.19 3.12 13.50
CA LYS A 100 -18.21 4.59 13.41
C LYS A 100 -17.22 5.15 12.37
N PHE A 101 -16.27 4.34 11.92
CA PHE A 101 -15.21 4.74 11.01
C PHE A 101 -15.61 4.40 9.57
N ASN A 102 -15.74 5.41 8.72
CA ASN A 102 -16.24 5.26 7.34
C ASN A 102 -15.42 4.33 6.44
N GLU A 103 -14.14 4.19 6.69
CA GLU A 103 -13.24 3.31 5.91
C GLU A 103 -13.06 1.93 6.57
N ALA A 104 -13.86 1.59 7.59
CA ALA A 104 -13.81 0.27 8.20
C ALA A 104 -14.20 -0.82 7.19
N TRP A 105 -13.43 -1.91 7.17
CA TRP A 105 -13.65 -3.07 6.30
C TRP A 105 -13.73 -2.70 4.80
N THR A 106 -12.93 -1.75 4.36
CA THR A 106 -12.85 -1.36 2.96
C THR A 106 -12.00 -2.34 2.16
N ARG A 107 -12.55 -2.91 1.10
CA ARG A 107 -11.77 -3.61 0.08
C ARG A 107 -11.15 -2.58 -0.85
N TYR A 108 -9.85 -2.69 -1.11
CA TYR A 108 -9.18 -1.86 -2.11
C TYR A 108 -9.85 -2.05 -3.48
N ASN A 109 -9.94 -0.99 -4.26
CA ASN A 109 -10.48 -1.05 -5.62
C ASN A 109 -9.37 -1.45 -6.60
N SER A 110 -9.62 -2.49 -7.41
CA SER A 110 -8.65 -3.01 -8.37
C SER A 110 -8.21 -1.96 -9.41
N LYS A 111 -9.11 -1.05 -9.77
CA LYS A 111 -8.95 -0.05 -10.86
C LYS A 111 -8.69 1.38 -10.35
N LYS A 112 -8.45 1.56 -9.07
CA LYS A 112 -8.18 2.88 -8.47
C LYS A 112 -6.91 2.83 -7.61
N PRO A 113 -6.29 3.98 -7.32
CA PRO A 113 -5.28 4.08 -6.28
C PRO A 113 -5.81 3.59 -4.93
N SER A 114 -4.94 3.13 -4.07
CA SER A 114 -5.34 2.72 -2.72
C SER A 114 -5.91 3.89 -1.92
N LYS A 115 -6.74 3.58 -0.95
CA LYS A 115 -7.02 4.48 0.15
C LYS A 115 -5.76 4.72 0.98
N THR A 116 -5.78 5.70 1.86
CA THR A 116 -4.69 5.95 2.82
C THR A 116 -4.36 4.66 3.57
N ILE A 117 -3.08 4.27 3.54
CA ILE A 117 -2.60 3.13 4.30
C ILE A 117 -2.53 3.54 5.77
N ASP A 118 -3.29 2.85 6.60
CA ASP A 118 -3.29 3.11 8.05
C ASP A 118 -2.17 2.35 8.77
N THR A 119 -1.98 2.66 10.04
CA THR A 119 -1.01 1.97 10.91
C THR A 119 -1.55 0.67 11.50
N GLY A 120 -2.86 0.43 11.33
CA GLY A 120 -3.53 -0.82 11.68
C GLY A 120 -3.51 -1.80 10.52
N HIS A 121 -3.88 -3.02 10.78
CA HIS A 121 -3.85 -4.09 9.78
C HIS A 121 -5.20 -4.79 9.61
N ARG A 122 -6.30 -4.15 10.04
CA ARG A 122 -7.63 -4.80 10.09
C ARG A 122 -8.74 -4.02 9.39
N ASN A 123 -8.47 -2.83 8.87
CA ASN A 123 -9.49 -1.98 8.26
C ASN A 123 -9.62 -2.16 6.76
N HIS A 124 -8.57 -2.64 6.09
CA HIS A 124 -8.55 -2.79 4.65
C HIS A 124 -8.42 -4.25 4.24
N PHE A 125 -9.07 -4.61 3.12
CA PHE A 125 -8.98 -5.92 2.50
C PHE A 125 -8.28 -5.83 1.15
N HIS A 126 -7.56 -6.88 0.78
CA HIS A 126 -6.93 -6.99 -0.52
C HIS A 126 -7.97 -6.90 -1.65
N TYR A 127 -7.67 -6.19 -2.74
CA TYR A 127 -8.64 -5.94 -3.82
C TYR A 127 -9.22 -7.22 -4.43
N LYS A 128 -8.46 -8.32 -4.44
CA LYS A 128 -8.83 -9.60 -5.07
C LYS A 128 -9.03 -10.74 -4.06
N TYR A 129 -8.15 -10.86 -3.08
CA TYR A 129 -8.12 -11.99 -2.15
C TYR A 129 -8.87 -11.67 -0.85
N ASN A 130 -9.51 -12.69 -0.26
CA ASN A 130 -10.30 -12.53 0.97
C ASN A 130 -9.41 -12.51 2.21
N ARG A 131 -8.49 -11.60 2.27
CA ARG A 131 -7.54 -11.40 3.36
C ARG A 131 -7.13 -9.95 3.50
N ILE A 132 -6.50 -9.65 4.61
CA ILE A 132 -5.83 -8.37 4.83
C ILE A 132 -4.59 -8.28 3.91
N PRO A 133 -4.28 -7.12 3.33
CA PRO A 133 -3.05 -6.92 2.60
C PRO A 133 -1.84 -7.18 3.49
N THR A 134 -0.82 -7.82 2.95
CA THR A 134 0.46 -8.01 3.67
C THR A 134 1.20 -6.69 3.87
N VAL A 135 2.21 -6.69 4.72
CA VAL A 135 3.10 -5.53 4.90
C VAL A 135 3.72 -5.13 3.55
N ARG A 136 4.20 -6.10 2.75
CA ARG A 136 4.78 -5.83 1.42
C ARG A 136 3.77 -5.23 0.44
N GLU A 137 2.53 -5.71 0.43
CA GLU A 137 1.48 -5.14 -0.42
C GLU A 137 1.20 -3.68 -0.05
N ASN A 138 1.02 -3.39 1.23
CA ASN A 138 0.84 -2.01 1.70
C ASN A 138 2.08 -1.14 1.42
N ALA A 139 3.29 -1.69 1.57
CA ALA A 139 4.53 -0.99 1.24
C ALA A 139 4.60 -0.62 -0.25
N ARG A 140 4.22 -1.54 -1.15
CA ARG A 140 4.12 -1.25 -2.58
C ARG A 140 3.09 -0.17 -2.90
N LEU A 141 1.93 -0.18 -2.25
CA LEU A 141 0.91 0.87 -2.39
C LEU A 141 1.42 2.24 -1.90
N GLN A 142 2.36 2.24 -0.96
CA GLN A 142 3.09 3.43 -0.47
C GLN A 142 4.39 3.73 -1.25
N SER A 143 4.63 3.06 -2.37
CA SER A 143 5.83 3.22 -3.21
C SER A 143 7.18 2.85 -2.57
N PHE A 144 7.20 1.97 -1.58
CA PHE A 144 8.45 1.39 -1.09
C PHE A 144 8.98 0.35 -2.08
N PRO A 145 10.27 0.41 -2.45
CA PRO A 145 10.88 -0.63 -3.29
C PRO A 145 11.00 -1.95 -2.51
N ASP A 146 11.04 -3.07 -3.23
CA ASP A 146 11.01 -4.41 -2.62
C ASP A 146 12.26 -4.77 -1.83
N ASN A 147 13.38 -4.13 -2.13
CA ASN A 147 14.61 -4.30 -1.36
C ASN A 147 14.59 -3.56 -0.01
N PHE A 148 13.57 -2.74 0.27
CA PHE A 148 13.39 -2.15 1.59
C PHE A 148 12.74 -3.17 2.53
N ILE A 149 13.39 -3.48 3.65
CA ILE A 149 12.97 -4.49 4.61
C ILE A 149 12.45 -3.81 5.87
N PHE A 150 11.23 -4.16 6.29
CA PHE A 150 10.66 -3.70 7.56
C PHE A 150 11.03 -4.68 8.67
N ILE A 151 11.52 -4.17 9.79
CA ILE A 151 12.03 -4.95 10.91
C ILE A 151 11.05 -4.92 12.10
N GLY A 152 11.09 -5.94 12.92
CA GLY A 152 10.26 -6.08 14.10
C GLY A 152 9.06 -6.99 13.89
N ASN A 153 8.15 -7.04 14.86
CA ASN A 153 6.95 -7.85 14.74
C ASN A 153 5.96 -7.24 13.71
N LYS A 154 4.98 -8.01 13.28
CA LYS A 154 4.04 -7.63 12.23
C LYS A 154 3.32 -6.30 12.50
N THR A 155 2.89 -6.06 13.72
CA THR A 155 2.26 -4.78 14.11
C THR A 155 3.21 -3.59 13.94
N GLN A 156 4.49 -3.77 14.31
CA GLN A 156 5.51 -2.74 14.11
C GLN A 156 5.79 -2.49 12.63
N GLN A 157 5.84 -3.53 11.81
CA GLN A 157 6.02 -3.42 10.37
C GLN A 157 4.86 -2.64 9.71
N TYR A 158 3.60 -2.95 10.04
CA TYR A 158 2.44 -2.18 9.55
C TYR A 158 2.49 -0.71 9.99
N ARG A 159 2.89 -0.43 11.24
CA ARG A 159 3.05 0.94 11.73
C ARG A 159 4.14 1.70 10.97
N GLN A 160 5.24 1.07 10.64
CA GLN A 160 6.31 1.69 9.85
C GLN A 160 5.78 2.08 8.47
N VAL A 161 5.06 1.20 7.78
CA VAL A 161 4.45 1.51 6.49
C VAL A 161 3.43 2.63 6.60
N GLY A 162 2.48 2.55 7.52
CA GLY A 162 1.37 3.50 7.62
C GLY A 162 1.80 4.91 8.06
N ASN A 163 2.87 5.02 8.88
CA ASN A 163 3.42 6.31 9.32
C ASN A 163 4.39 6.95 8.31
N ALA A 164 4.79 6.23 7.29
CA ALA A 164 5.80 6.71 6.36
C ALA A 164 5.22 7.72 5.35
N VAL A 165 6.05 8.67 4.97
CA VAL A 165 5.83 9.43 3.73
C VAL A 165 6.23 8.54 2.55
N PRO A 166 5.38 8.40 1.50
CA PRO A 166 5.72 7.55 0.35
C PRO A 166 7.06 7.94 -0.28
N PRO A 167 7.99 7.00 -0.52
CA PRO A 167 9.32 7.30 -1.05
C PRO A 167 9.34 8.10 -2.35
N LEU A 168 8.43 7.84 -3.29
CA LEU A 168 8.34 8.63 -4.53
C LEU A 168 7.89 10.07 -4.27
N LEU A 169 7.01 10.30 -3.29
CA LEU A 169 6.64 11.65 -2.89
C LEU A 169 7.82 12.35 -2.21
N SER A 170 8.48 11.69 -1.26
CA SER A 170 9.67 12.22 -0.58
C SER A 170 10.77 12.59 -1.56
N TYR A 171 11.01 11.75 -2.57
CA TYR A 171 12.00 12.02 -3.62
C TYR A 171 11.69 13.31 -4.40
N ASN A 172 10.43 13.51 -4.79
CA ASN A 172 10.04 14.72 -5.53
C ASN A 172 10.12 15.97 -4.65
N VAL A 173 9.74 15.89 -3.38
CA VAL A 173 9.90 17.00 -2.41
C VAL A 173 11.38 17.33 -2.21
N ALA A 174 12.22 16.32 -2.00
CA ALA A 174 13.67 16.50 -1.83
C ALA A 174 14.31 17.19 -3.06
N LYS A 175 13.88 16.85 -4.27
CA LYS A 175 14.38 17.54 -5.49
C LYS A 175 14.08 19.03 -5.50
N GLU A 176 12.90 19.45 -5.04
CA GLU A 176 12.57 20.88 -4.97
C GLU A 176 13.38 21.59 -3.87
N ILE A 177 13.64 20.93 -2.75
CA ILE A 177 14.50 21.47 -1.69
C ILE A 177 15.94 21.65 -2.20
N LEU A 178 16.50 20.63 -2.88
CA LEU A 178 17.86 20.67 -3.43
C LEU A 178 18.09 21.77 -4.50
N ARG A 179 17.02 22.35 -5.05
CA ARG A 179 17.14 23.48 -6.01
C ARG A 179 17.44 24.83 -5.37
N ILE A 180 17.27 24.90 -4.07
CA ILE A 180 17.38 26.19 -3.35
C ILE A 180 18.45 26.18 -2.27
N ILE A 181 19.09 25.03 -2.02
CA ILE A 181 20.27 24.90 -1.17
C ILE A 181 21.50 24.53 -2.01
#